data_5127b0681368ccd666e55435300d837f
#
_entry.id   5127b0681368ccd666e55435300d837f
#
_cell.length_a   1.000
_cell.length_b   1.000
_cell.length_c   1.000
_cell.angle_alpha   90.00
_cell.angle_beta   90.00
_cell.angle_gamma   90.00
#
_symmetry.space_group_name_H-M   'P 1'
#
loop_
_entity.id
_entity.type
_entity.pdbx_description
1 polymer ?
#
loop_
_entity_poly.entity_id
_entity_poly.type
_entity_poly.pdbx_seq_one_letter_code
_entity_poly.pdbx_strand_id
1 'polypeptide(L)'
;MSKTFPLAVLALASILSAAPAMAADEHNTVAGLTAVGAPLGLHGVDPVAFLEIGNRIEGAAQYTATHDGVAYYFASAANMDAFKKNPAKYVPQNGGFCTFGVSVGKKFDGSPRYAAVEDGKLYVFLSEEIFQAFQKDRAGTIAKAEANWAKIQHTAATEL
;
A
#
# COMPACT_ATOMS: atom_id res chain seq x y z
N MET A 1 -7.44 71.84 27.02
CA MET A 1 -7.95 71.33 25.73
C MET A 1 -7.18 70.05 25.44
N SER A 2 -7.69 68.93 25.92
CA SER A 2 -7.10 67.59 25.72
C SER A 2 -7.70 66.95 24.48
N LYS A 3 -6.86 66.65 23.48
CA LYS A 3 -7.26 65.92 22.27
C LYS A 3 -6.97 64.44 22.47
N THR A 4 -8.01 63.67 22.65
CA THR A 4 -7.97 62.19 22.65
C THR A 4 -8.02 61.68 21.21
N PHE A 5 -6.97 60.94 20.79
CA PHE A 5 -6.98 60.18 19.54
C PHE A 5 -7.53 58.77 19.77
N PRO A 6 -8.47 58.27 18.99
CA PRO A 6 -8.89 56.88 19.09
C PRO A 6 -7.88 55.95 18.41
N LEU A 7 -7.41 54.94 19.18
CA LEU A 7 -6.58 53.86 18.66
C LEU A 7 -7.50 52.88 17.87
N ALA A 8 -7.35 52.84 16.56
CA ALA A 8 -8.01 51.84 15.75
C ALA A 8 -7.22 50.53 15.84
N VAL A 9 -7.79 49.52 16.50
CA VAL A 9 -7.25 48.17 16.54
C VAL A 9 -7.66 47.45 15.23
N LEU A 10 -6.70 47.25 14.33
CA LEU A 10 -6.88 46.47 13.12
C LEU A 10 -6.77 44.98 13.47
N ALA A 11 -7.89 44.30 13.60
CA ALA A 11 -7.90 42.83 13.79
C ALA A 11 -7.57 42.17 12.45
N LEU A 12 -6.36 41.62 12.35
CA LEU A 12 -5.93 40.78 11.23
C LEU A 12 -6.56 39.40 11.37
N ALA A 13 -7.65 39.11 10.68
CA ALA A 13 -8.23 37.79 10.61
C ALA A 13 -7.36 36.91 9.68
N SER A 14 -6.54 36.03 10.27
CA SER A 14 -5.79 35.01 9.55
C SER A 14 -6.76 33.93 9.06
N ILE A 15 -7.10 33.94 7.79
CA ILE A 15 -7.83 32.84 7.15
C ILE A 15 -6.83 31.69 6.96
N LEU A 16 -6.86 30.71 7.87
CA LEU A 16 -6.19 29.43 7.63
C LEU A 16 -6.95 28.72 6.50
N SER A 17 -6.40 28.78 5.31
CA SER A 17 -6.83 27.90 4.21
C SER A 17 -6.38 26.49 4.56
N ALA A 18 -7.29 25.64 5.06
CA ALA A 18 -7.07 24.21 5.14
C ALA A 18 -7.00 23.70 3.68
N ALA A 19 -5.80 23.38 3.20
CA ALA A 19 -5.66 22.62 1.98
C ALA A 19 -6.40 21.29 2.17
N PRO A 20 -7.18 20.81 1.16
CA PRO A 20 -7.78 19.48 1.27
C PRO A 20 -6.63 18.48 1.47
N ALA A 21 -6.67 17.74 2.58
CA ALA A 21 -5.79 16.60 2.79
C ALA A 21 -6.15 15.60 1.68
N MET A 22 -5.28 15.47 0.68
CA MET A 22 -5.39 14.36 -0.27
C MET A 22 -5.19 13.11 0.57
N ALA A 23 -6.19 12.24 0.63
CA ALA A 23 -6.05 10.95 1.27
C ALA A 23 -4.91 10.22 0.55
N ALA A 24 -3.85 9.88 1.29
CA ALA A 24 -2.77 9.06 0.75
C ALA A 24 -3.34 7.69 0.38
N ASP A 25 -2.78 7.05 -0.64
CA ASP A 25 -3.14 5.69 -0.99
C ASP A 25 -2.95 4.80 0.23
N GLU A 26 -3.98 4.04 0.58
CA GLU A 26 -3.89 3.10 1.67
C GLU A 26 -3.20 1.83 1.19
N HIS A 27 -2.21 1.38 1.94
CA HIS A 27 -1.49 0.14 1.69
C HIS A 27 -1.78 -0.89 2.77
N ASN A 28 -1.85 -2.15 2.40
CA ASN A 28 -1.92 -3.26 3.33
C ASN A 28 -0.56 -3.49 3.99
N THR A 29 -0.47 -3.20 5.28
CA THR A 29 0.78 -3.26 6.04
C THR A 29 0.57 -3.91 7.39
N VAL A 30 1.64 -4.48 7.94
CA VAL A 30 1.65 -4.97 9.31
C VAL A 30 1.62 -3.78 10.28
N ALA A 31 0.88 -3.91 11.37
CA ALA A 31 0.78 -2.88 12.39
C ALA A 31 2.16 -2.54 13.00
N GLY A 32 2.41 -1.25 13.21
CA GLY A 32 3.67 -0.74 13.75
C GLY A 32 4.64 -0.26 12.68
N LEU A 33 5.81 0.24 13.14
CA LEU A 33 6.83 0.79 12.27
C LEU A 33 8.10 -0.07 12.32
N THR A 34 8.74 -0.22 11.18
CA THR A 34 10.09 -0.80 11.06
C THR A 34 11.15 0.18 11.58
N ALA A 35 12.40 -0.27 11.66
CA ALA A 35 13.53 0.57 12.06
C ALA A 35 13.76 1.79 11.13
N VAL A 36 13.23 1.76 9.90
CA VAL A 36 13.28 2.90 8.96
C VAL A 36 12.10 3.86 9.11
N GLY A 37 11.23 3.65 10.09
CA GLY A 37 10.11 4.55 10.38
C GLY A 37 8.91 4.42 9.43
N ALA A 38 8.83 3.36 8.65
CA ALA A 38 7.72 3.04 7.76
C ALA A 38 7.06 1.70 8.14
N PRO A 39 5.73 1.51 7.95
CA PRO A 39 5.06 0.24 8.19
C PRO A 39 5.52 -0.82 7.20
N LEU A 40 5.48 -2.09 7.59
CA LEU A 40 5.99 -3.21 6.81
C LEU A 40 4.93 -3.76 5.86
N GLY A 41 5.23 -3.75 4.56
CA GLY A 41 4.41 -4.36 3.51
C GLY A 41 4.68 -5.86 3.34
N LEU A 42 3.76 -6.53 2.67
CA LEU A 42 3.83 -7.95 2.28
C LEU A 42 4.25 -8.88 3.44
N HIS A 43 3.87 -8.53 4.68
CA HIS A 43 4.20 -9.27 5.91
C HIS A 43 5.69 -9.63 6.06
N GLY A 44 6.60 -8.85 5.43
CA GLY A 44 8.04 -9.06 5.47
C GLY A 44 8.58 -10.10 4.48
N VAL A 45 7.75 -10.63 3.61
CA VAL A 45 8.18 -11.51 2.52
C VAL A 45 8.85 -10.68 1.42
N ASP A 46 9.90 -11.24 0.81
CA ASP A 46 10.66 -10.60 -0.26
C ASP A 46 9.87 -10.60 -1.58
N PRO A 47 9.42 -9.43 -2.06
CA PRO A 47 8.64 -9.34 -3.30
C PRO A 47 9.47 -9.65 -4.57
N VAL A 48 10.79 -9.42 -4.53
CA VAL A 48 11.67 -9.74 -5.66
C VAL A 48 11.82 -11.24 -5.80
N ALA A 49 12.06 -11.95 -4.69
CA ALA A 49 12.12 -13.41 -4.70
C ALA A 49 10.80 -14.02 -5.20
N PHE A 50 9.66 -13.44 -4.81
CA PHE A 50 8.36 -13.91 -5.29
C PHE A 50 8.24 -13.84 -6.81
N LEU A 51 8.59 -12.70 -7.42
CA LEU A 51 8.45 -12.53 -8.88
C LEU A 51 9.52 -13.25 -9.68
N GLU A 52 10.77 -13.29 -9.21
CA GLU A 52 11.88 -13.83 -9.99
C GLU A 52 12.04 -15.35 -9.84
N ILE A 53 11.68 -15.91 -8.68
CA ILE A 53 11.88 -17.34 -8.37
C ILE A 53 10.54 -18.08 -8.17
N GLY A 54 9.43 -17.36 -8.04
CA GLY A 54 8.11 -17.95 -7.81
C GLY A 54 7.92 -18.52 -6.40
N ASN A 55 8.78 -18.16 -5.45
CA ASN A 55 8.75 -18.69 -4.09
C ASN A 55 8.62 -17.60 -3.04
N ARG A 56 7.84 -17.91 -1.99
CA ARG A 56 7.78 -17.11 -0.79
C ARG A 56 9.06 -17.28 0.02
N ILE A 57 9.89 -16.25 0.07
CA ILE A 57 11.11 -16.20 0.88
C ILE A 57 10.97 -15.05 1.86
N GLU A 58 11.22 -15.32 3.15
CA GLU A 58 11.20 -14.27 4.18
C GLU A 58 12.37 -13.31 3.97
N GLY A 59 12.06 -12.02 4.00
CA GLY A 59 13.07 -10.97 4.00
C GLY A 59 13.68 -10.77 5.39
N ALA A 60 14.81 -10.08 5.45
CA ALA A 60 15.49 -9.72 6.68
C ALA A 60 15.57 -8.19 6.82
N ALA A 61 15.36 -7.68 8.03
CA ALA A 61 15.32 -6.24 8.32
C ALA A 61 16.61 -5.48 7.92
N GLN A 62 17.74 -6.17 7.88
CA GLN A 62 19.01 -5.59 7.41
C GLN A 62 18.99 -5.22 5.92
N TYR A 63 18.13 -5.84 5.13
CA TYR A 63 17.91 -5.52 3.72
C TYR A 63 16.53 -4.89 3.59
N THR A 64 16.42 -3.60 3.86
CA THR A 64 15.16 -2.84 3.81
C THR A 64 15.24 -1.75 2.75
N ALA A 65 14.18 -1.61 1.97
CA ALA A 65 13.94 -0.43 1.14
C ALA A 65 12.50 0.04 1.32
N THR A 66 12.25 1.34 1.08
CA THR A 66 10.92 1.94 1.14
C THR A 66 10.45 2.35 -0.24
N HIS A 67 9.13 2.24 -0.45
CA HIS A 67 8.44 2.77 -1.62
C HIS A 67 7.03 3.19 -1.22
N ASP A 68 6.61 4.39 -1.61
CA ASP A 68 5.29 4.98 -1.30
C ASP A 68 4.91 4.88 0.18
N GLY A 69 5.88 5.16 1.08
CA GLY A 69 5.66 5.13 2.52
C GLY A 69 5.62 3.74 3.15
N VAL A 70 5.82 2.66 2.39
CA VAL A 70 5.86 1.27 2.85
C VAL A 70 7.29 0.75 2.85
N ALA A 71 7.69 0.05 3.91
CA ALA A 71 8.96 -0.68 3.99
C ALA A 71 8.78 -2.11 3.47
N TYR A 72 9.75 -2.59 2.73
CA TYR A 72 9.83 -3.98 2.26
C TYR A 72 11.13 -4.61 2.72
N TYR A 73 11.07 -5.86 3.15
CA TYR A 73 12.24 -6.65 3.52
C TYR A 73 12.66 -7.56 2.36
N PHE A 74 13.95 -7.79 2.23
CA PHE A 74 14.53 -8.62 1.17
C PHE A 74 15.41 -9.71 1.75
N ALA A 75 15.50 -10.83 1.06
CA ALA A 75 16.33 -11.96 1.44
C ALA A 75 17.84 -11.70 1.20
N SER A 76 18.16 -10.71 0.36
CA SER A 76 19.54 -10.37 0.00
C SER A 76 19.70 -8.90 -0.37
N ALA A 77 20.94 -8.41 -0.31
CA ALA A 77 21.30 -7.08 -0.84
C ALA A 77 20.98 -6.97 -2.34
N ALA A 78 21.19 -8.03 -3.11
CA ALA A 78 20.90 -8.05 -4.56
C ALA A 78 19.42 -7.84 -4.86
N ASN A 79 18.52 -8.48 -4.10
CA ASN A 79 17.07 -8.29 -4.25
C ASN A 79 16.65 -6.88 -3.84
N MET A 80 17.20 -6.37 -2.73
CA MET A 80 16.96 -4.98 -2.31
C MET A 80 17.38 -3.98 -3.41
N ASP A 81 18.54 -4.19 -4.03
CA ASP A 81 19.03 -3.31 -5.10
C ASP A 81 18.21 -3.44 -6.38
N ALA A 82 17.72 -4.63 -6.72
CA ALA A 82 16.79 -4.84 -7.82
C ALA A 82 15.46 -4.09 -7.58
N PHE A 83 14.91 -4.17 -6.37
CA PHE A 83 13.72 -3.41 -5.97
C PHE A 83 13.94 -1.90 -6.10
N LYS A 84 15.03 -1.35 -5.57
CA LYS A 84 15.34 0.08 -5.63
C LYS A 84 15.43 0.62 -7.06
N LYS A 85 15.86 -0.21 -8.01
CA LYS A 85 15.96 0.17 -9.44
C LYS A 85 14.59 0.29 -10.11
N ASN A 86 13.63 -0.54 -9.72
CA ASN A 86 12.28 -0.54 -10.29
C ASN A 86 11.24 -1.05 -9.27
N PRO A 87 10.89 -0.26 -8.24
CA PRO A 87 9.96 -0.71 -7.21
C PRO A 87 8.59 -1.09 -7.77
N ALA A 88 8.08 -0.32 -8.74
CA ALA A 88 6.77 -0.54 -9.34
C ALA A 88 6.60 -1.93 -9.98
N LYS A 89 7.70 -2.58 -10.40
CA LYS A 89 7.67 -3.95 -10.89
C LYS A 89 7.34 -4.96 -9.79
N TYR A 90 7.80 -4.71 -8.56
CA TYR A 90 7.85 -5.71 -7.49
C TYR A 90 6.78 -5.53 -6.42
N VAL A 91 6.25 -4.31 -6.24
CA VAL A 91 5.19 -4.08 -5.25
C VAL A 91 3.95 -4.93 -5.56
N PRO A 92 3.26 -5.47 -4.53
CA PRO A 92 2.03 -6.23 -4.76
C PRO A 92 0.95 -5.34 -5.35
N GLN A 93 0.13 -5.90 -6.21
CA GLN A 93 -1.01 -5.22 -6.82
C GLN A 93 -2.07 -4.85 -5.76
N ASN A 94 -2.94 -3.91 -6.08
CA ASN A 94 -4.02 -3.45 -5.22
C ASN A 94 -3.53 -2.99 -3.83
N GLY A 95 -2.38 -2.33 -3.76
CA GLY A 95 -1.78 -1.87 -2.50
C GLY A 95 -1.44 -3.01 -1.52
N GLY A 96 -1.34 -4.25 -1.98
CA GLY A 96 -1.12 -5.43 -1.14
C GLY A 96 -2.37 -5.96 -0.42
N PHE A 97 -3.55 -5.41 -0.71
CA PHE A 97 -4.81 -5.97 -0.22
C PHE A 97 -5.21 -7.22 -1.00
N CYS A 98 -6.09 -8.04 -0.40
CA CYS A 98 -6.64 -9.23 -1.03
C CYS A 98 -7.30 -8.88 -2.37
N THR A 99 -6.75 -9.37 -3.48
CA THR A 99 -7.23 -9.09 -4.84
C THR A 99 -8.69 -9.53 -5.03
N PHE A 100 -9.09 -10.67 -4.46
CA PHE A 100 -10.50 -11.10 -4.50
C PHE A 100 -11.41 -10.14 -3.72
N GLY A 101 -10.97 -9.64 -2.57
CA GLY A 101 -11.69 -8.60 -1.82
C GLY A 101 -11.87 -7.34 -2.65
N VAL A 102 -10.79 -6.86 -3.29
CA VAL A 102 -10.85 -5.68 -4.18
C VAL A 102 -11.78 -5.93 -5.36
N SER A 103 -11.84 -7.14 -5.92
CA SER A 103 -12.77 -7.48 -7.02
C SER A 103 -14.26 -7.32 -6.65
N VAL A 104 -14.57 -7.31 -5.37
CA VAL A 104 -15.93 -7.07 -4.83
C VAL A 104 -16.04 -5.73 -4.10
N GLY A 105 -15.07 -4.82 -4.28
CA GLY A 105 -15.09 -3.46 -3.76
C GLY A 105 -14.73 -3.33 -2.27
N LYS A 106 -13.98 -4.30 -1.71
CA LYS A 106 -13.56 -4.33 -0.30
C LYS A 106 -12.05 -4.46 -0.18
N LYS A 107 -11.49 -3.93 0.91
CA LYS A 107 -10.09 -4.07 1.28
C LYS A 107 -9.97 -5.01 2.48
N PHE A 108 -9.43 -6.20 2.27
CA PHE A 108 -9.09 -7.18 3.30
C PHE A 108 -7.59 -7.44 3.29
N ASP A 109 -7.04 -7.95 4.38
CA ASP A 109 -5.64 -8.35 4.45
C ASP A 109 -5.27 -9.29 3.29
N GLY A 110 -4.12 -9.02 2.68
CA GLY A 110 -3.52 -9.84 1.64
C GLY A 110 -2.34 -10.62 2.19
N SER A 111 -2.54 -11.89 2.48
CA SER A 111 -1.49 -12.76 2.99
C SER A 111 -0.58 -13.27 1.86
N PRO A 112 0.74 -13.09 1.95
CA PRO A 112 1.68 -13.66 0.96
C PRO A 112 1.77 -15.18 1.01
N ARG A 113 1.12 -15.84 1.98
CA ARG A 113 0.95 -17.30 1.99
C ARG A 113 0.06 -17.77 0.84
N TYR A 114 -0.89 -16.93 0.45
CA TYR A 114 -1.84 -17.18 -0.63
C TYR A 114 -1.61 -16.13 -1.70
N ALA A 115 -0.76 -16.45 -2.67
CA ALA A 115 -0.34 -15.50 -3.68
C ALA A 115 -0.26 -16.14 -5.06
N ALA A 116 -0.38 -15.32 -6.10
CA ALA A 116 -0.16 -15.69 -7.48
C ALA A 116 0.68 -14.63 -8.19
N VAL A 117 1.48 -15.08 -9.14
CA VAL A 117 2.13 -14.21 -10.13
C VAL A 117 1.42 -14.42 -11.46
N GLU A 118 0.77 -13.37 -11.96
CA GLU A 118 0.07 -13.38 -13.24
C GLU A 118 0.62 -12.22 -14.09
N ASP A 119 1.07 -12.50 -15.28
CA ASP A 119 1.67 -11.53 -16.20
C ASP A 119 2.77 -10.67 -15.56
N GLY A 120 3.60 -11.29 -14.70
CA GLY A 120 4.71 -10.62 -14.02
C GLY A 120 4.28 -9.68 -12.88
N LYS A 121 3.04 -9.75 -12.44
CA LYS A 121 2.48 -8.97 -11.32
C LYS A 121 2.14 -9.87 -10.14
N LEU A 122 2.41 -9.39 -8.92
CA LEU A 122 2.16 -10.13 -7.69
C LEU A 122 0.78 -9.78 -7.12
N TYR A 123 -0.06 -10.79 -6.95
CA TYR A 123 -1.38 -10.72 -6.32
C TYR A 123 -1.41 -11.55 -5.05
N VAL A 124 -2.04 -11.03 -4.00
CA VAL A 124 -2.17 -11.69 -2.68
C VAL A 124 -3.64 -11.87 -2.31
N PHE A 125 -3.91 -12.87 -1.45
CA PHE A 125 -5.27 -13.26 -1.09
C PHE A 125 -5.39 -13.47 0.42
N LEU A 126 -6.60 -13.36 0.97
CA LEU A 126 -6.87 -13.41 2.39
C LEU A 126 -6.64 -14.80 2.99
N SER A 127 -7.11 -15.85 2.32
CA SER A 127 -7.11 -17.23 2.82
C SER A 127 -7.00 -18.23 1.69
N GLU A 128 -6.83 -19.51 2.06
CA GLU A 128 -6.82 -20.63 1.10
C GLU A 128 -8.13 -20.71 0.32
N GLU A 129 -9.28 -20.58 0.98
CA GLU A 129 -10.60 -20.67 0.33
C GLU A 129 -10.79 -19.56 -0.70
N ILE A 130 -10.32 -18.34 -0.38
CA ILE A 130 -10.37 -17.19 -1.27
C ILE A 130 -9.39 -17.39 -2.44
N PHE A 131 -8.22 -17.94 -2.20
CA PHE A 131 -7.27 -18.28 -3.24
C PHE A 131 -7.83 -19.34 -4.20
N GLN A 132 -8.48 -20.38 -3.67
CA GLN A 132 -9.16 -21.40 -4.49
C GLN A 132 -10.35 -20.81 -5.29
N ALA A 133 -11.08 -19.85 -4.73
CA ALA A 133 -12.10 -19.13 -5.50
C ALA A 133 -11.51 -18.32 -6.65
N PHE A 134 -10.40 -17.62 -6.43
CA PHE A 134 -9.65 -16.91 -7.47
C PHE A 134 -9.18 -17.88 -8.59
N GLN A 135 -8.70 -19.08 -8.26
CA GLN A 135 -8.22 -20.06 -9.23
C GLN A 135 -9.29 -20.48 -10.26
N LYS A 136 -10.58 -20.35 -9.91
CA LYS A 136 -11.70 -20.70 -10.81
C LYS A 136 -11.93 -19.66 -11.91
N ASP A 137 -11.58 -18.40 -11.66
CA ASP A 137 -11.73 -17.28 -12.62
C ASP A 137 -10.65 -16.22 -12.37
N ARG A 138 -9.40 -16.54 -12.70
CA ARG A 138 -8.25 -15.67 -12.47
C ARG A 138 -8.38 -14.34 -13.23
N ALA A 139 -8.59 -14.42 -14.53
CA ALA A 139 -8.66 -13.24 -15.40
C ALA A 139 -9.85 -12.34 -15.03
N GLY A 140 -11.03 -12.92 -14.81
CA GLY A 140 -12.22 -12.14 -14.43
C GLY A 140 -12.08 -11.49 -13.05
N THR A 141 -11.45 -12.17 -12.09
CA THR A 141 -11.17 -11.60 -10.77
C THR A 141 -10.18 -10.42 -10.87
N ILE A 142 -9.09 -10.57 -11.61
CA ILE A 142 -8.09 -9.51 -11.82
C ILE A 142 -8.73 -8.30 -12.50
N ALA A 143 -9.46 -8.50 -13.60
CA ALA A 143 -10.10 -7.40 -14.32
C ALA A 143 -11.09 -6.61 -13.43
N LYS A 144 -11.89 -7.29 -12.62
CA LYS A 144 -12.79 -6.65 -11.65
C LYS A 144 -12.01 -5.90 -10.56
N ALA A 145 -10.92 -6.50 -10.06
CA ALA A 145 -10.08 -5.87 -9.05
C ALA A 145 -9.43 -4.58 -9.59
N GLU A 146 -8.87 -4.59 -10.79
CA GLU A 146 -8.29 -3.40 -11.43
C GLU A 146 -9.34 -2.29 -11.61
N ALA A 147 -10.54 -2.63 -12.10
CA ALA A 147 -11.63 -1.66 -12.29
C ALA A 147 -12.14 -1.05 -10.96
N ASN A 148 -12.16 -1.84 -9.89
CA ASN A 148 -12.57 -1.37 -8.57
C ASN A 148 -11.44 -0.62 -7.86
N TRP A 149 -10.19 -1.07 -7.98
CA TRP A 149 -9.05 -0.42 -7.37
C TRP A 149 -8.96 1.07 -7.74
N ALA A 150 -9.16 1.39 -9.00
CA ALA A 150 -9.19 2.78 -9.48
C ALA A 150 -10.24 3.67 -8.74
N LYS A 151 -11.26 3.06 -8.14
CA LYS A 151 -12.33 3.78 -7.41
C LYS A 151 -12.07 3.85 -5.91
N ILE A 152 -11.45 2.80 -5.34
CA ILE A 152 -11.37 2.64 -3.88
C ILE A 152 -9.96 2.84 -3.31
N GLN A 153 -8.92 2.98 -4.14
CA GLN A 153 -7.53 3.07 -3.66
C GLN A 153 -7.33 4.16 -2.59
N HIS A 154 -8.05 5.29 -2.71
CA HIS A 154 -7.98 6.42 -1.77
C HIS A 154 -9.03 6.36 -0.65
N THR A 155 -9.83 5.30 -0.57
CA THR A 155 -10.86 5.12 0.46
C THR A 155 -10.33 4.22 1.56
N ALA A 156 -10.46 4.61 2.81
CA ALA A 156 -10.01 3.77 3.93
C ALA A 156 -10.75 2.42 3.96
N ALA A 157 -10.06 1.33 4.33
CA ALA A 157 -10.66 0.00 4.40
C ALA A 157 -11.88 -0.06 5.34
N THR A 158 -11.89 0.80 6.35
CA THR A 158 -13.00 0.92 7.32
C THR A 158 -14.24 1.61 6.78
N GLU A 159 -14.15 2.24 5.61
CA GLU A 159 -15.24 2.96 4.95
C GLU A 159 -15.88 2.15 3.80
N LEU A 160 -15.35 0.96 3.51
CA LEU A 160 -15.78 0.10 2.40
C LEU A 160 -16.70 -1.07 2.80
#